data_4bd4d1567df2b2a90751d5e8bb437534
#
_entry.id   4bd4d1567df2b2a90751d5e8bb437534
#
_cell.length_a   1.000
_cell.length_b   1.000
_cell.length_c   1.000
_cell.angle_alpha   90.00
_cell.angle_beta   90.00
_cell.angle_gamma   90.00
#
_symmetry.space_group_name_H-M   'P 1'
#
loop_
_entity.id
_entity.type
_entity.pdbx_description
1 polymer ?
#
loop_
_entity_poly.entity_id
_entity_poly.type
_entity_poly.pdbx_seq_one_letter_code
_entity_poly.pdbx_strand_id
1 'polypeptide(L)'
;MLDAKLKKDTSLWHSKNYFSFMFNMRGMNFIDLSYLTMENIRDNRLIYRRIKTGKLYNIKLTTQAKEIVSHYTKGKKLNSKEYIFPIMPDKIDDAEKERERYIDKRKCFNQDLKEIAKKCKIDVNLTSYVSRHTWASLAKFAGVSHAIIGESLGHSDLKTTETYLANFGNDTLDDANDLIVG
;
A
#
# COMPACT_ATOMS: atom_id res chain seq x y z
N MET A 1 -5.46 13.21 -3.57
CA MET A 1 -5.91 12.38 -2.44
C MET A 1 -4.95 12.43 -1.25
N LEU A 2 -3.65 12.22 -1.42
CA LEU A 2 -2.70 12.20 -0.31
C LEU A 2 -2.66 13.54 0.46
N ASP A 3 -2.88 14.66 -0.21
CA ASP A 3 -2.92 16.01 0.38
C ASP A 3 -4.30 16.44 0.89
N ALA A 4 -5.29 15.52 0.90
CA ALA A 4 -6.63 15.84 1.37
C ALA A 4 -6.61 16.28 2.84
N LYS A 5 -7.17 17.46 3.12
CA LYS A 5 -7.35 17.97 4.48
C LYS A 5 -8.52 17.27 5.14
N LEU A 6 -8.27 16.29 5.98
CA LEU A 6 -9.25 15.55 6.74
C LEU A 6 -9.09 15.82 8.23
N LYS A 7 -10.18 15.81 8.97
CA LYS A 7 -10.14 15.97 10.43
C LYS A 7 -9.35 14.79 11.01
N LYS A 8 -8.35 15.13 11.82
CA LYS A 8 -7.44 14.17 12.45
C LYS A 8 -8.23 13.15 13.30
N ASP A 9 -7.74 11.93 13.36
CA ASP A 9 -8.26 10.81 14.14
C ASP A 9 -9.71 10.41 13.80
N THR A 10 -10.18 10.78 12.59
CA THR A 10 -11.42 10.22 12.01
C THR A 10 -11.14 8.98 11.18
N SER A 11 -12.17 8.16 10.90
CA SER A 11 -12.07 6.99 10.02
C SER A 11 -11.44 7.34 8.67
N LEU A 12 -11.90 8.40 8.02
CA LEU A 12 -11.36 8.88 6.74
C LEU A 12 -9.88 9.27 6.85
N TRP A 13 -9.50 9.92 7.95
CA TRP A 13 -8.11 10.30 8.17
C TRP A 13 -7.21 9.07 8.35
N HIS A 14 -7.67 8.08 9.10
CA HIS A 14 -6.95 6.80 9.25
C HIS A 14 -6.84 6.08 7.91
N SER A 15 -7.92 5.98 7.17
CA SER A 15 -7.94 5.33 5.85
C SER A 15 -7.04 6.03 4.84
N LYS A 16 -6.95 7.37 4.86
CA LYS A 16 -5.96 8.10 4.07
C LYS A 16 -4.53 7.70 4.43
N ASN A 17 -4.21 7.63 5.72
CA ASN A 17 -2.87 7.24 6.18
C ASN A 17 -2.53 5.79 5.82
N TYR A 18 -3.49 4.87 5.94
CA TYR A 18 -3.29 3.48 5.53
C TYR A 18 -2.99 3.38 4.03
N PHE A 19 -3.77 4.05 3.21
CA PHE A 19 -3.54 4.09 1.76
C PHE A 19 -2.18 4.71 1.42
N SER A 20 -1.83 5.82 2.07
CA SER A 20 -0.55 6.50 1.89
C SER A 20 0.63 5.59 2.29
N PHE A 21 0.53 4.90 3.42
CA PHE A 21 1.55 3.96 3.86
C PHE A 21 1.71 2.79 2.87
N MET A 22 0.59 2.19 2.46
CA MET A 22 0.61 1.11 1.46
C MET A 22 1.29 1.54 0.16
N PHE A 23 0.99 2.74 -0.33
CA PHE A 23 1.63 3.30 -1.52
C PHE A 23 3.14 3.49 -1.33
N ASN A 24 3.56 4.10 -0.22
CA ASN A 24 4.97 4.31 0.12
C ASN A 24 5.75 3.00 0.33
N MET A 25 5.06 1.92 0.66
CA MET A 25 5.63 0.57 0.83
C MET A 25 5.42 -0.30 -0.41
N ARG A 26 5.68 0.27 -1.60
CA ARG A 26 5.64 -0.40 -2.91
C ARG A 26 4.30 -1.07 -3.21
N GLY A 27 3.20 -0.40 -2.87
CA GLY A 27 1.86 -0.95 -3.10
C GLY A 27 1.57 -2.18 -2.23
N MET A 28 1.95 -2.13 -0.95
CA MET A 28 1.62 -3.17 0.03
C MET A 28 0.13 -3.50 0.02
N ASN A 29 -0.23 -4.76 0.25
CA ASN A 29 -1.64 -5.14 0.37
C ASN A 29 -2.21 -4.75 1.74
N PHE A 30 -3.50 -4.48 1.79
CA PHE A 30 -4.18 -4.11 3.02
C PHE A 30 -4.11 -5.21 4.10
N ILE A 31 -4.13 -6.49 3.69
CA ILE A 31 -3.96 -7.59 4.64
C ILE A 31 -2.58 -7.56 5.30
N ASP A 32 -1.52 -7.33 4.54
CA ASP A 32 -0.17 -7.25 5.09
C ASP A 32 -0.04 -6.05 6.05
N LEU A 33 -0.62 -4.89 5.68
CA LEU A 33 -0.68 -3.71 6.55
C LEU A 33 -1.40 -4.00 7.88
N SER A 34 -2.52 -4.75 7.81
CA SER A 34 -3.39 -4.99 8.96
C SER A 34 -2.72 -5.77 10.09
N TYR A 35 -1.68 -6.54 9.77
CA TYR A 35 -0.97 -7.39 10.71
C TYR A 35 0.47 -6.95 10.98
N LEU A 36 0.85 -5.73 10.56
CA LEU A 36 2.19 -5.22 10.88
C LEU A 36 2.34 -4.94 12.38
N THR A 37 3.42 -5.46 12.93
CA THR A 37 3.82 -5.26 14.34
C THR A 37 5.09 -4.41 14.43
N MET A 38 5.45 -3.98 15.63
CA MET A 38 6.67 -3.20 15.85
C MET A 38 7.95 -3.99 15.51
N GLU A 39 7.95 -5.31 15.64
CA GLU A 39 9.12 -6.12 15.26
C GLU A 39 9.38 -6.15 13.74
N ASN A 40 8.39 -5.73 12.93
CA ASN A 40 8.59 -5.56 11.49
C ASN A 40 9.40 -4.29 11.13
N ILE A 41 9.65 -3.39 12.09
CA ILE A 41 10.43 -2.19 11.86
C ILE A 41 11.78 -2.31 12.54
N ARG A 42 12.85 -2.34 11.73
CA ARG A 42 14.24 -2.41 12.18
C ARG A 42 15.12 -1.53 11.31
N ASP A 43 16.00 -0.77 11.90
CA ASP A 43 17.01 0.05 11.20
C ASP A 43 16.42 0.93 10.06
N ASN A 44 15.31 1.59 10.34
CA ASN A 44 14.56 2.39 9.34
C ASN A 44 14.06 1.59 8.14
N ARG A 45 13.90 0.29 8.29
CA ARG A 45 13.37 -0.60 7.26
C ARG A 45 12.14 -1.34 7.77
N LEU A 46 11.22 -1.62 6.86
CA LEU A 46 10.09 -2.50 7.07
C LEU A 46 10.46 -3.89 6.56
N ILE A 47 10.50 -4.86 7.46
CA ILE A 47 10.86 -6.25 7.15
C ILE A 47 9.66 -7.12 7.53
N TYR A 48 9.03 -7.72 6.53
CA TYR A 48 7.87 -8.58 6.75
C TYR A 48 7.75 -9.68 5.72
N ARG A 49 7.05 -10.76 6.05
CA ARG A 49 6.66 -11.80 5.09
C ARG A 49 5.25 -11.55 4.61
N ARG A 50 5.08 -11.52 3.29
CA ARG A 50 3.78 -11.36 2.66
C ARG A 50 2.87 -12.53 3.03
N ILE A 51 1.71 -12.26 3.59
CA ILE A 51 0.77 -13.29 4.07
C ILE A 51 0.36 -14.25 2.95
N LYS A 52 0.08 -13.73 1.75
CA LYS A 52 -0.38 -14.57 0.62
C LYS A 52 0.68 -15.52 0.06
N THR A 53 1.96 -15.13 0.05
CA THR A 53 3.01 -15.84 -0.71
C THR A 53 4.21 -16.24 0.12
N GLY A 54 4.31 -15.82 1.38
CA GLY A 54 5.47 -16.04 2.25
C GLY A 54 6.74 -15.28 1.82
N LYS A 55 6.71 -14.52 0.69
CA LYS A 55 7.87 -13.78 0.21
C LYS A 55 8.30 -12.74 1.24
N LEU A 56 9.61 -12.72 1.53
CA LEU A 56 10.20 -11.72 2.43
C LEU A 56 10.36 -10.38 1.71
N TYR A 57 9.89 -9.33 2.35
CA TYR A 57 10.10 -7.94 1.94
C TYR A 57 11.03 -7.24 2.91
N ASN A 58 11.92 -6.43 2.37
CA ASN A 58 12.81 -5.56 3.12
C ASN A 58 12.85 -4.20 2.43
N ILE A 59 12.05 -3.25 2.92
CA ILE A 59 11.77 -1.96 2.28
C ILE A 59 12.25 -0.82 3.18
N LYS A 60 13.07 0.09 2.65
CA LYS A 60 13.45 1.30 3.38
C LYS A 60 12.22 2.18 3.59
N LEU A 61 11.98 2.61 4.81
CA LEU A 61 10.89 3.53 5.13
C LEU A 61 11.16 4.90 4.51
N THR A 62 10.19 5.42 3.75
CA THR A 62 10.21 6.81 3.29
C THR A 62 9.96 7.76 4.46
N THR A 63 10.27 9.04 4.30
CA THR A 63 9.98 10.06 5.33
C THR A 63 8.51 10.05 5.72
N GLN A 64 7.62 10.04 4.73
CA GLN A 64 6.17 10.00 4.96
C GLN A 64 5.72 8.71 5.69
N ALA A 65 6.29 7.55 5.34
CA ALA A 65 5.98 6.31 6.05
C ALA A 65 6.42 6.35 7.52
N LYS A 66 7.57 6.95 7.82
CA LYS A 66 8.05 7.15 9.20
C LYS A 66 7.12 8.06 10.00
N GLU A 67 6.67 9.16 9.42
CA GLU A 67 5.72 10.08 10.05
C GLU A 67 4.41 9.38 10.39
N ILE A 68 3.88 8.58 9.45
CA ILE A 68 2.67 7.79 9.67
C ILE A 68 2.89 6.79 10.82
N VAL A 69 3.96 6.01 10.80
CA VAL A 69 4.25 5.06 11.89
C VAL A 69 4.39 5.80 13.21
N SER A 70 5.15 6.88 13.24
CA SER A 70 5.35 7.69 14.45
C SER A 70 4.03 8.18 15.05
N HIS A 71 3.05 8.56 14.22
CA HIS A 71 1.73 8.97 14.71
C HIS A 71 1.05 7.84 15.50
N TYR A 72 1.11 6.61 15.01
CA TYR A 72 0.43 5.47 15.65
C TYR A 72 1.18 4.92 16.87
N THR A 73 2.48 5.18 16.97
CA THR A 73 3.35 4.61 18.00
C THR A 73 3.78 5.62 19.08
N LYS A 74 3.66 6.93 18.79
CA LYS A 74 4.09 7.99 19.70
C LYS A 74 3.36 7.91 21.04
N GLY A 75 4.15 7.90 22.12
CA GLY A 75 3.62 7.84 23.49
C GLY A 75 3.10 6.46 23.92
N LYS A 76 3.20 5.44 23.07
CA LYS A 76 2.83 4.07 23.41
C LYS A 76 4.09 3.26 23.68
N LYS A 77 4.10 2.51 24.79
CA LYS A 77 5.07 1.42 25.02
C LYS A 77 4.56 0.17 24.32
N LEU A 78 4.54 0.18 22.98
CA LEU A 78 4.18 -1.01 22.22
C LEU A 78 5.25 -2.08 22.47
N ASN A 79 4.82 -3.29 22.84
CA ASN A 79 5.72 -4.43 22.77
C ASN A 79 5.94 -4.84 21.30
N SER A 80 6.94 -5.65 21.04
CA SER A 80 7.32 -6.01 19.66
C SER A 80 6.21 -6.69 18.86
N LYS A 81 5.25 -7.34 19.53
CA LYS A 81 4.17 -8.12 18.93
C LYS A 81 2.85 -7.34 18.74
N GLU A 82 2.75 -6.13 19.29
CA GLU A 82 1.54 -5.32 19.12
C GLU A 82 1.45 -4.72 17.71
N TYR A 83 0.23 -4.65 17.20
CA TYR A 83 -0.02 -4.08 15.87
C TYR A 83 0.26 -2.57 15.85
N ILE A 84 0.94 -2.12 14.80
CA ILE A 84 1.23 -0.70 14.58
C ILE A 84 -0.07 0.06 14.32
N PHE A 85 -0.90 -0.48 13.44
CA PHE A 85 -2.14 0.15 13.00
C PHE A 85 -3.35 -0.47 13.71
N PRO A 86 -4.29 0.32 14.24
CA PRO A 86 -5.47 -0.16 14.93
C PRO A 86 -6.54 -0.68 13.96
N ILE A 87 -6.16 -1.56 13.04
CA ILE A 87 -7.03 -2.17 12.04
C ILE A 87 -7.67 -3.43 12.60
N MET A 88 -6.81 -4.34 13.07
CA MET A 88 -7.26 -5.56 13.72
C MET A 88 -7.24 -5.35 15.23
N PRO A 89 -8.20 -5.95 15.96
CA PRO A 89 -8.14 -6.01 17.42
C PRO A 89 -6.99 -6.91 17.85
N ASP A 90 -6.68 -6.87 19.14
CA ASP A 90 -5.78 -7.84 19.73
C ASP A 90 -6.23 -9.27 19.39
N LYS A 91 -5.28 -10.19 19.44
CA LYS A 91 -5.38 -11.57 18.98
C LYS A 91 -6.78 -12.20 19.16
N ILE A 92 -7.34 -12.67 18.07
CA ILE A 92 -8.57 -13.48 18.04
C ILE A 92 -8.12 -14.93 17.93
N ASP A 93 -8.50 -15.78 18.91
CA ASP A 93 -8.08 -17.20 18.93
C ASP A 93 -8.85 -18.08 17.94
N ASP A 94 -9.83 -17.52 17.22
CA ASP A 94 -10.67 -18.19 16.25
C ASP A 94 -10.34 -17.64 14.83
N ALA A 95 -9.77 -18.48 14.00
CA ALA A 95 -9.32 -18.11 12.65
C ALA A 95 -10.47 -17.67 11.72
N GLU A 96 -11.67 -18.23 11.91
CA GLU A 96 -12.84 -17.85 11.11
C GLU A 96 -13.33 -16.46 11.49
N LYS A 97 -13.45 -16.19 12.78
CA LYS A 97 -13.80 -14.85 13.29
C LYS A 97 -12.75 -13.81 12.94
N GLU A 98 -11.47 -14.17 12.97
CA GLU A 98 -10.39 -13.28 12.54
C GLU A 98 -10.54 -12.93 11.06
N ARG A 99 -10.81 -13.92 10.22
CA ARG A 99 -11.05 -13.71 8.78
C ARG A 99 -12.27 -12.82 8.51
N GLU A 100 -13.39 -13.08 9.19
CA GLU A 100 -14.59 -12.26 9.08
C GLU A 100 -14.31 -10.81 9.49
N ARG A 101 -13.62 -10.61 10.60
CA ARG A 101 -13.23 -9.28 11.07
C ARG A 101 -12.35 -8.55 10.06
N TYR A 102 -11.37 -9.23 9.48
CA TYR A 102 -10.56 -8.65 8.41
C TYR A 102 -11.40 -8.24 7.20
N ILE A 103 -12.34 -9.09 6.77
CA ILE A 103 -13.24 -8.77 5.64
C ILE A 103 -14.04 -7.50 5.94
N ASP A 104 -14.59 -7.35 7.13
CA ASP A 104 -15.35 -6.16 7.52
C ASP A 104 -14.46 -4.92 7.58
N LYS A 105 -13.28 -5.01 8.15
CA LYS A 105 -12.31 -3.90 8.16
C LYS A 105 -11.93 -3.46 6.74
N ARG A 106 -11.74 -4.41 5.83
CA ARG A 106 -11.46 -4.11 4.42
C ARG A 106 -12.65 -3.45 3.72
N LYS A 107 -13.89 -3.87 4.02
CA LYS A 107 -15.11 -3.21 3.50
C LYS A 107 -15.18 -1.76 3.98
N CYS A 108 -15.03 -1.51 5.28
CA CYS A 108 -15.01 -0.17 5.85
C CYS A 108 -13.92 0.70 5.21
N PHE A 109 -12.71 0.18 5.10
CA PHE A 109 -11.60 0.87 4.44
C PHE A 109 -11.92 1.28 3.00
N ASN A 110 -12.50 0.36 2.21
CA ASN A 110 -12.89 0.66 0.84
C ASN A 110 -14.05 1.68 0.75
N GLN A 111 -14.97 1.69 1.72
CA GLN A 111 -16.02 2.72 1.81
C GLN A 111 -15.41 4.10 2.10
N ASP A 112 -14.51 4.18 3.07
CA ASP A 112 -13.79 5.41 3.38
C ASP A 112 -13.01 5.95 2.18
N LEU A 113 -12.34 5.06 1.42
CA LEU A 113 -11.62 5.45 0.21
C LEU A 113 -12.53 6.05 -0.86
N LYS A 114 -13.75 5.50 -1.04
CA LYS A 114 -14.76 6.06 -1.95
C LYS A 114 -15.21 7.45 -1.49
N GLU A 115 -15.44 7.63 -0.20
CA GLU A 115 -15.80 8.92 0.35
C GLU A 115 -14.68 9.95 0.20
N ILE A 116 -13.42 9.56 0.44
CA ILE A 116 -12.25 10.41 0.19
C ILE A 116 -12.17 10.79 -1.28
N ALA A 117 -12.36 9.84 -2.21
CA ALA A 117 -12.37 10.11 -3.65
C ALA A 117 -13.42 11.17 -4.01
N LYS A 118 -14.64 11.02 -3.49
CA LYS A 118 -15.73 12.00 -3.69
C LYS A 118 -15.35 13.39 -3.16
N LYS A 119 -14.78 13.47 -1.95
CA LYS A 119 -14.34 14.75 -1.36
C LYS A 119 -13.22 15.40 -2.17
N CYS A 120 -12.36 14.60 -2.79
CA CYS A 120 -11.24 15.05 -3.63
C CYS A 120 -11.62 15.25 -5.11
N LYS A 121 -12.89 15.05 -5.49
CA LYS A 121 -13.36 15.11 -6.89
C LYS A 121 -12.59 14.17 -7.81
N ILE A 122 -12.23 12.99 -7.32
CA ILE A 122 -11.54 11.94 -8.08
C ILE A 122 -12.61 11.01 -8.66
N ASP A 123 -12.73 10.99 -9.97
CA ASP A 123 -13.68 10.13 -10.70
C ASP A 123 -13.09 8.75 -10.98
N VAL A 124 -12.65 8.09 -9.92
CA VAL A 124 -12.14 6.71 -9.96
C VAL A 124 -12.66 5.95 -8.75
N ASN A 125 -13.08 4.71 -8.95
CA ASN A 125 -13.45 3.83 -7.84
C ASN A 125 -12.22 3.45 -7.01
N LEU A 126 -11.91 4.24 -5.99
CA LEU A 126 -10.79 3.97 -5.10
C LEU A 126 -11.07 2.74 -4.22
N THR A 127 -10.14 1.80 -4.25
CA THR A 127 -10.14 0.61 -3.39
C THR A 127 -8.74 0.41 -2.79
N SER A 128 -8.63 -0.48 -1.81
CA SER A 128 -7.33 -0.87 -1.22
C SER A 128 -6.29 -1.32 -2.26
N TYR A 129 -6.74 -1.80 -3.42
CA TYR A 129 -5.87 -2.30 -4.48
C TYR A 129 -5.31 -1.19 -5.39
N VAL A 130 -5.97 -0.03 -5.42
CA VAL A 130 -5.55 1.11 -6.25
C VAL A 130 -4.17 1.63 -5.86
N SER A 131 -3.80 1.62 -4.57
CA SER A 131 -2.47 2.03 -4.14
C SER A 131 -1.36 1.24 -4.84
N ARG A 132 -1.59 -0.07 -5.04
CA ARG A 132 -0.66 -0.98 -5.69
C ARG A 132 -0.60 -0.76 -7.21
N HIS A 133 -1.76 -0.59 -7.86
CA HIS A 133 -1.81 -0.25 -9.29
C HIS A 133 -1.12 1.09 -9.56
N THR A 134 -1.42 2.10 -8.77
CA THR A 134 -0.81 3.43 -8.91
C THR A 134 0.70 3.37 -8.77
N TRP A 135 1.20 2.64 -7.74
CA TRP A 135 2.64 2.49 -7.57
C TRP A 135 3.29 1.81 -8.79
N ALA A 136 2.68 0.73 -9.29
CA ALA A 136 3.19 0.00 -10.45
C ALA A 136 3.21 0.86 -11.72
N SER A 137 2.11 1.58 -11.98
CA SER A 137 2.01 2.46 -13.14
C SER A 137 3.02 3.61 -13.08
N LEU A 138 3.15 4.27 -11.93
CA LEU A 138 4.14 5.34 -11.75
C LEU A 138 5.58 4.82 -11.89
N ALA A 139 5.88 3.62 -11.39
CA ALA A 139 7.20 3.00 -11.57
C ALA A 139 7.49 2.73 -13.06
N LYS A 140 6.49 2.26 -13.82
CA LYS A 140 6.59 2.07 -15.27
C LYS A 140 6.86 3.40 -15.98
N PHE A 141 6.06 4.45 -15.71
CA PHE A 141 6.27 5.78 -16.32
C PHE A 141 7.60 6.42 -15.92
N ALA A 142 8.15 6.07 -14.76
CA ALA A 142 9.50 6.45 -14.34
C ALA A 142 10.62 5.63 -15.00
N GLY A 143 10.32 4.76 -15.96
CA GLY A 143 11.31 3.94 -16.67
C GLY A 143 11.85 2.75 -15.88
N VAL A 144 11.22 2.38 -14.75
CA VAL A 144 11.65 1.20 -13.99
C VAL A 144 11.29 -0.07 -14.77
N SER A 145 12.26 -0.97 -14.93
CA SER A 145 12.05 -2.22 -15.69
C SER A 145 10.94 -3.10 -15.10
N HIS A 146 10.21 -3.80 -15.96
CA HIS A 146 9.13 -4.72 -15.56
C HIS A 146 9.60 -5.79 -14.57
N ALA A 147 10.84 -6.25 -14.69
CA ALA A 147 11.45 -7.21 -13.75
C ALA A 147 11.54 -6.63 -12.34
N ILE A 148 12.04 -5.38 -12.19
CA ILE A 148 12.13 -4.69 -10.90
C ILE A 148 10.74 -4.40 -10.33
N ILE A 149 9.78 -4.01 -11.18
CA ILE A 149 8.39 -3.80 -10.76
C ILE A 149 7.79 -5.12 -10.26
N GLY A 150 7.93 -6.20 -11.03
CA GLY A 150 7.43 -7.53 -10.66
C GLY A 150 8.03 -8.03 -9.35
N GLU A 151 9.35 -7.90 -9.18
CA GLU A 151 10.02 -8.25 -7.94
C GLU A 151 9.54 -7.40 -6.76
N SER A 152 9.39 -6.10 -6.94
CA SER A 152 8.89 -5.17 -5.93
C SER A 152 7.45 -5.47 -5.50
N LEU A 153 6.63 -5.92 -6.44
CA LEU A 153 5.27 -6.34 -6.18
C LEU A 153 5.17 -7.80 -5.68
N GLY A 154 6.25 -8.56 -5.76
CA GLY A 154 6.29 -9.97 -5.37
C GLY A 154 5.49 -10.88 -6.28
N HIS A 155 5.48 -10.60 -7.56
CA HIS A 155 4.99 -11.52 -8.56
C HIS A 155 6.00 -12.64 -8.78
N SER A 156 5.53 -13.85 -8.87
CA SER A 156 6.36 -15.03 -9.18
C SER A 156 6.60 -15.18 -10.68
N ASP A 157 5.79 -14.51 -11.50
CA ASP A 157 5.82 -14.56 -12.96
C ASP A 157 5.75 -13.15 -13.56
N LEU A 158 6.61 -12.85 -14.52
CA LEU A 158 6.63 -11.61 -15.28
C LEU A 158 5.33 -11.36 -16.04
N LYS A 159 4.69 -12.42 -16.55
CA LYS A 159 3.41 -12.34 -17.25
C LYS A 159 2.32 -11.69 -16.40
N THR A 160 2.32 -11.97 -15.08
CA THR A 160 1.43 -11.28 -14.13
C THR A 160 1.72 -9.79 -14.07
N THR A 161 2.99 -9.39 -14.16
CA THR A 161 3.39 -7.97 -14.15
C THR A 161 2.98 -7.27 -15.44
N GLU A 162 3.15 -7.91 -16.58
CA GLU A 162 2.77 -7.38 -17.91
C GLU A 162 1.27 -7.17 -18.02
N THR A 163 0.45 -8.13 -17.57
CA THR A 163 -1.00 -7.98 -17.48
C THR A 163 -1.42 -6.82 -16.58
N TYR A 164 -0.61 -6.52 -15.57
CA TYR A 164 -0.84 -5.47 -14.61
C TYR A 164 -0.50 -4.08 -15.16
N LEU A 165 0.51 -4.03 -16.03
CA LEU A 165 0.98 -2.80 -16.65
C LEU A 165 0.29 -2.65 -18.00
N ALA A 166 -0.77 -1.83 -18.06
CA ALA A 166 -1.41 -1.47 -19.32
C ALA A 166 -0.37 -1.07 -20.38
N ASN A 167 -0.69 -1.26 -21.66
CA ASN A 167 0.15 -0.85 -22.77
C ASN A 167 0.53 0.63 -22.65
N PHE A 168 1.68 1.01 -23.17
CA PHE A 168 2.05 2.41 -23.33
C PHE A 168 1.07 3.09 -24.27
N GLY A 169 0.70 4.34 -23.99
CA GLY A 169 -0.01 5.18 -24.94
C GLY A 169 0.85 5.51 -26.16
N ASN A 170 0.22 5.87 -27.28
CA ASN A 170 0.93 6.20 -28.52
C ASN A 170 1.97 7.30 -28.30
N ASP A 171 1.63 8.36 -27.58
CA ASP A 171 2.56 9.45 -27.27
C ASP A 171 3.88 8.98 -26.66
N THR A 172 3.81 8.04 -25.71
CA THR A 172 5.01 7.44 -25.08
C THR A 172 5.83 6.59 -26.07
N LEU A 173 5.15 5.93 -27.02
CA LEU A 173 5.82 5.15 -28.06
C LEU A 173 6.46 6.05 -29.10
N ASP A 174 5.82 7.17 -29.42
CA ASP A 174 6.32 8.17 -30.35
C ASP A 174 7.54 8.89 -29.76
N ASP A 175 7.47 9.33 -28.49
CA ASP A 175 8.61 9.90 -27.76
C ASP A 175 9.80 8.94 -27.71
N ALA A 176 9.55 7.65 -27.49
CA ALA A 176 10.61 6.64 -27.48
C ALA A 176 11.23 6.46 -28.88
N ASN A 177 10.42 6.50 -29.93
CA ASN A 177 10.90 6.42 -31.30
C ASN A 177 11.77 7.64 -31.65
N ASP A 178 11.33 8.83 -31.30
CA ASP A 178 12.09 10.07 -31.54
C ASP A 178 13.44 10.08 -30.84
N LEU A 179 13.50 9.49 -29.62
CA LEU A 179 14.76 9.32 -28.88
C LEU A 179 15.76 8.37 -29.57
N ILE A 180 15.27 7.43 -30.41
CA ILE A 180 16.12 6.41 -31.06
C ILE A 180 16.55 6.87 -32.45
N VAL A 181 15.67 7.55 -33.18
CA VAL A 181 15.88 7.89 -34.59
C VAL A 181 16.18 9.38 -34.82
N GLY A 182 15.93 10.25 -33.83
CA GLY A 182 16.19 11.70 -33.86
C GLY A 182 17.62 12.01 -33.51
#